data_69f29c26de378f76a516b821ff76b964
#
_entry.id   69f29c26de378f76a516b821ff76b964
#
_cell.length_a   1.000
_cell.length_b   1.000
_cell.length_c   1.000
_cell.angle_alpha   90.00
_cell.angle_beta   90.00
_cell.angle_gamma   90.00
#
_symmetry.space_group_name_H-M   'P 1'
#
loop_
_entity.id
_entity.type
_entity.pdbx_description
1 polymer ?
#
loop_
_entity_poly.entity_id
_entity_poly.type
_entity_poly.pdbx_seq_one_letter_code
_entity_poly.pdbx_strand_id
1 'polypeptide(L)'
;MSRKFYVFLLLICCFAVTSFAAKRPFVLVIDAGHGGKDAGAPGKYSYEKNINLKVALAFGRYVEKNCPDVKVIYTRKTDIFIPLHERAAIANRNKADVFISIHTNSVASKKPISGLETYTMGMRRSDEKLSAAMRENDVILIEDNYQQHYSGFDPRLPESYIMFEVLNDKNMLESVELAKGIQKNVCRIANRPNKGVKQDAFLVLRETSMPACLIELGYITTPSEEAYLNSSSNQEAMGRGIYQAFVEYKARATHQPVPVKVEEPEVPEQKVKDETPAKQEVQEASVVPETSEATVKQEAPVKQESPVKQEQPVQKDVPVKQEQPAKVDTVKTITDAAPIFKVQFMASNTKMKAGDARFKGLEGVESYQEGGLWKYTVGATESYAEIRKLRLQVVKVFPQAFIVAFKNGEKTDTQKAIQESQRKK
;
A
#
# COMPACT_ATOMS: atom_id res chain seq x y z
N MET A 1 13.59 31.92 65.59
CA MET A 1 12.75 31.54 64.44
C MET A 1 11.96 30.28 64.77
N SER A 2 10.65 30.27 64.64
CA SER A 2 9.81 29.20 65.16
C SER A 2 9.88 27.94 64.28
N ARG A 3 9.81 26.77 64.92
CA ARG A 3 9.78 25.46 64.23
C ARG A 3 8.69 25.40 63.09
N LYS A 4 7.62 26.21 63.25
CA LYS A 4 6.56 26.37 62.23
C LYS A 4 7.03 27.08 60.95
N PHE A 5 8.04 27.97 61.06
CA PHE A 5 8.58 28.69 59.89
C PHE A 5 9.38 27.76 59.01
N TYR A 6 10.19 26.83 59.59
CA TYR A 6 10.97 25.84 58.85
C TYR A 6 10.06 24.80 58.19
N VAL A 7 8.96 24.39 58.87
CA VAL A 7 7.97 23.47 58.26
C VAL A 7 7.26 24.14 57.08
N PHE A 8 6.92 25.44 57.19
CA PHE A 8 6.30 26.20 56.11
C PHE A 8 7.28 26.42 54.95
N LEU A 9 8.52 26.71 55.20
CA LEU A 9 9.60 26.80 54.19
C LEU A 9 9.85 25.46 53.49
N LEU A 10 9.85 24.36 54.22
CA LEU A 10 10.03 23.00 53.70
C LEU A 10 8.79 22.61 52.82
N LEU A 11 7.59 22.96 53.21
CA LEU A 11 6.36 22.79 52.43
C LEU A 11 6.41 23.58 51.12
N ILE A 12 6.88 24.84 51.15
CA ILE A 12 7.05 25.67 49.94
C ILE A 12 8.13 25.08 49.03
N CYS A 13 9.27 24.55 49.56
CA CYS A 13 10.27 23.86 48.79
C CYS A 13 9.73 22.56 48.19
N CYS A 14 8.90 21.80 48.91
CA CYS A 14 8.24 20.60 48.35
C CYS A 14 7.21 20.92 47.26
N PHE A 15 6.52 22.06 47.33
CA PHE A 15 5.61 22.52 46.27
C PHE A 15 6.35 23.12 45.07
N ALA A 16 7.57 23.64 45.23
CA ALA A 16 8.40 24.15 44.13
C ALA A 16 9.07 23.04 43.33
N VAL A 17 9.09 21.79 43.82
CA VAL A 17 9.35 20.60 43.02
C VAL A 17 8.04 20.17 42.31
N THR A 18 7.30 21.14 41.76
CA THR A 18 6.30 20.78 40.73
C THR A 18 7.05 20.09 39.65
N SER A 19 6.83 18.80 39.58
CA SER A 19 7.28 17.90 38.53
C SER A 19 7.24 18.64 37.21
N PHE A 20 8.37 19.08 36.70
CA PHE A 20 8.62 19.15 35.29
C PHE A 20 8.59 17.68 34.85
N ALA A 21 7.38 17.13 34.74
CA ALA A 21 7.21 15.90 34.00
C ALA A 21 7.75 16.22 32.61
N ALA A 22 8.97 15.78 32.33
CA ALA A 22 9.60 16.03 31.05
C ALA A 22 8.63 15.52 29.99
N LYS A 23 8.01 16.46 29.26
CA LYS A 23 7.05 16.14 28.22
C LYS A 23 7.78 15.22 27.25
N ARG A 24 7.27 14.01 27.03
CA ARG A 24 7.94 13.09 26.10
C ARG A 24 8.16 13.79 24.76
N PRO A 25 9.27 13.54 24.09
CA PRO A 25 9.52 14.13 22.78
C PRO A 25 8.41 13.73 21.81
N PHE A 26 8.05 14.62 20.89
CA PHE A 26 7.22 14.27 19.76
C PHE A 26 8.00 13.33 18.84
N VAL A 27 7.44 12.18 18.49
CA VAL A 27 8.12 11.15 17.72
C VAL A 27 7.66 11.16 16.28
N LEU A 28 8.58 11.51 15.37
CA LEU A 28 8.38 11.46 13.92
C LEU A 28 9.10 10.23 13.36
N VAL A 29 8.39 9.39 12.62
CA VAL A 29 9.01 8.35 11.79
C VAL A 29 9.01 8.79 10.33
N ILE A 30 10.20 8.81 9.74
CA ILE A 30 10.43 9.08 8.32
C ILE A 30 10.75 7.76 7.63
N ASP A 31 9.90 7.36 6.70
CA ASP A 31 10.08 6.16 5.91
C ASP A 31 10.56 6.52 4.51
N ALA A 32 11.77 6.12 4.17
CA ALA A 32 12.26 6.19 2.80
C ALA A 32 11.88 4.89 2.08
N GLY A 33 10.92 4.94 1.19
CA GLY A 33 10.41 3.76 0.48
C GLY A 33 11.51 3.00 -0.25
N HIS A 34 11.31 1.67 -0.40
CA HIS A 34 12.27 0.75 -1.04
C HIS A 34 13.64 0.68 -0.36
N GLY A 35 14.66 0.17 -1.05
CA GLY A 35 16.04 0.08 -0.56
C GLY A 35 16.66 -1.32 -0.70
N GLY A 36 17.99 -1.40 -0.78
CA GLY A 36 18.74 -2.63 -0.97
C GLY A 36 18.32 -3.39 -2.22
N LYS A 37 17.84 -4.63 -2.05
CA LYS A 37 17.36 -5.49 -3.16
C LYS A 37 16.08 -4.97 -3.83
N ASP A 38 15.33 -4.10 -3.18
CA ASP A 38 14.15 -3.45 -3.72
C ASP A 38 14.54 -2.08 -4.30
N ALA A 39 14.64 -2.00 -5.60
CA ALA A 39 15.02 -0.78 -6.30
C ALA A 39 13.87 0.26 -6.39
N GLY A 40 12.61 -0.16 -6.19
CA GLY A 40 11.44 0.61 -6.57
C GLY A 40 11.33 0.79 -8.08
N ALA A 41 10.61 1.79 -8.52
CA ALA A 41 10.45 2.09 -9.93
C ALA A 41 11.77 2.49 -10.60
N PRO A 42 12.10 1.90 -11.78
CA PRO A 42 13.26 2.32 -12.56
C PRO A 42 12.95 3.55 -13.40
N GLY A 43 13.87 4.53 -13.38
CA GLY A 43 13.95 5.59 -14.36
C GLY A 43 14.85 5.20 -15.54
N LYS A 44 15.19 6.17 -16.37
CA LYS A 44 16.15 5.97 -17.48
C LYS A 44 17.59 5.78 -16.98
N TYR A 45 17.97 6.46 -15.89
CA TYR A 45 19.34 6.46 -15.34
C TYR A 45 19.38 6.44 -13.80
N SER A 46 18.23 6.37 -13.13
CA SER A 46 18.14 6.37 -11.68
C SER A 46 17.09 5.37 -11.17
N TYR A 47 17.09 5.13 -9.85
CA TYR A 47 16.12 4.29 -9.19
C TYR A 47 15.40 5.09 -8.11
N GLU A 48 14.13 4.81 -7.94
CA GLU A 48 13.26 5.41 -6.95
C GLU A 48 13.85 5.39 -5.54
N LYS A 49 14.40 4.24 -5.08
CA LYS A 49 14.99 4.10 -3.75
C LYS A 49 16.02 5.17 -3.41
N ASN A 50 16.79 5.65 -4.41
CA ASN A 50 17.85 6.64 -4.22
C ASN A 50 17.26 8.04 -4.05
N ILE A 51 16.24 8.39 -4.81
CA ILE A 51 15.52 9.66 -4.71
C ILE A 51 14.82 9.76 -3.37
N ASN A 52 14.06 8.72 -3.01
CA ASN A 52 13.33 8.63 -1.75
C ASN A 52 14.26 8.84 -0.54
N LEU A 53 15.42 8.17 -0.53
CA LEU A 53 16.39 8.30 0.55
C LEU A 53 16.95 9.73 0.66
N LYS A 54 17.30 10.36 -0.44
CA LYS A 54 17.86 11.71 -0.43
C LYS A 54 16.87 12.75 0.08
N VAL A 55 15.60 12.67 -0.35
CA VAL A 55 14.54 13.58 0.13
C VAL A 55 14.20 13.31 1.60
N ALA A 56 14.14 12.05 2.01
CA ALA A 56 13.90 11.67 3.40
C ALA A 56 14.99 12.20 4.34
N LEU A 57 16.26 12.09 3.94
CA LEU A 57 17.38 12.63 4.69
C LEU A 57 17.38 14.17 4.71
N ALA A 58 17.03 14.83 3.59
CA ALA A 58 16.88 16.28 3.55
C ALA A 58 15.80 16.75 4.54
N PHE A 59 14.60 16.15 4.48
CA PHE A 59 13.52 16.44 5.41
C PHE A 59 13.96 16.26 6.87
N GLY A 60 14.58 15.12 7.18
CA GLY A 60 15.01 14.82 8.55
C GLY A 60 16.05 15.81 9.08
N ARG A 61 17.02 16.25 8.26
CA ARG A 61 17.99 17.28 8.66
C ARG A 61 17.33 18.58 9.06
N TYR A 62 16.30 19.03 8.33
CA TYR A 62 15.52 20.20 8.72
C TYR A 62 14.85 20.03 10.07
N VAL A 63 14.25 18.85 10.33
CA VAL A 63 13.60 18.57 11.62
C VAL A 63 14.63 18.50 12.76
N GLU A 64 15.71 17.73 12.58
CA GLU A 64 16.76 17.54 13.60
C GLU A 64 17.41 18.88 13.98
N LYS A 65 17.58 19.81 13.02
CA LYS A 65 18.17 21.13 13.30
C LYS A 65 17.19 22.10 13.97
N ASN A 66 15.92 22.08 13.59
CA ASN A 66 14.98 23.14 13.96
C ASN A 66 13.95 22.73 15.02
N CYS A 67 13.88 21.44 15.37
CA CYS A 67 12.89 20.90 16.31
C CYS A 67 13.56 20.03 17.39
N PRO A 68 14.24 20.63 18.38
CA PRO A 68 14.98 19.87 19.40
C PRO A 68 14.05 19.02 20.31
N ASP A 69 12.76 19.31 20.32
CA ASP A 69 11.71 18.57 21.03
C ASP A 69 11.13 17.40 20.22
N VAL A 70 11.66 17.12 19.01
CA VAL A 70 11.25 16.03 18.13
C VAL A 70 12.31 14.93 18.11
N LYS A 71 11.90 13.70 18.40
CA LYS A 71 12.71 12.51 18.15
C LYS A 71 12.45 12.03 16.74
N VAL A 72 13.44 12.17 15.84
CA VAL A 72 13.36 11.64 14.47
C VAL A 72 13.85 10.20 14.44
N ILE A 73 13.06 9.33 13.84
CA ILE A 73 13.38 7.92 13.60
C ILE A 73 13.22 7.69 12.09
N TYR A 74 14.23 7.07 11.48
CA TYR A 74 14.19 6.67 10.09
C TYR A 74 14.01 5.17 10.00
N THR A 75 13.22 4.69 9.03
CA THR A 75 13.19 3.26 8.71
C THR A 75 14.54 2.82 8.15
N ARG A 76 15.18 3.68 7.33
CA ARG A 76 16.55 3.51 6.82
C ARG A 76 17.24 4.85 6.61
N LYS A 77 18.55 4.89 6.79
CA LYS A 77 19.45 6.04 6.48
C LYS A 77 20.45 5.70 5.37
N THR A 78 20.47 4.47 4.92
CA THR A 78 21.37 3.93 3.88
C THR A 78 20.60 3.09 2.89
N ASP A 79 21.26 2.57 1.87
CA ASP A 79 20.64 1.69 0.87
C ASP A 79 20.52 0.25 1.39
N ILE A 80 19.59 0.01 2.32
CA ILE A 80 19.25 -1.31 2.87
C ILE A 80 17.78 -1.62 2.64
N PHE A 81 17.46 -2.91 2.51
CA PHE A 81 16.09 -3.39 2.39
C PHE A 81 15.43 -3.48 3.77
N ILE A 82 14.25 -2.89 3.90
CA ILE A 82 13.38 -3.03 5.09
C ILE A 82 12.03 -3.57 4.60
N PRO A 83 11.57 -4.73 5.10
CA PRO A 83 10.26 -5.28 4.77
C PRO A 83 9.12 -4.31 5.09
N LEU A 84 8.02 -4.37 4.35
CA LEU A 84 6.92 -3.40 4.48
C LEU A 84 6.28 -3.42 5.87
N HIS A 85 6.03 -4.63 6.42
CA HIS A 85 5.50 -4.79 7.78
C HIS A 85 6.44 -4.22 8.85
N GLU A 86 7.75 -4.32 8.65
CA GLU A 86 8.74 -3.82 9.60
C GLU A 86 8.79 -2.29 9.66
N ARG A 87 8.53 -1.60 8.53
CA ARG A 87 8.44 -0.11 8.48
C ARG A 87 7.38 0.42 9.42
N ALA A 88 6.17 -0.12 9.33
CA ALA A 88 5.07 0.21 10.24
C ALA A 88 5.35 -0.25 11.68
N ALA A 89 5.95 -1.43 11.85
CA ALA A 89 6.33 -1.94 13.16
C ALA A 89 7.35 -1.05 13.86
N ILE A 90 8.33 -0.47 13.16
CA ILE A 90 9.26 0.54 13.69
C ILE A 90 8.47 1.72 14.27
N ALA A 91 7.49 2.26 13.55
CA ALA A 91 6.67 3.37 14.02
C ALA A 91 5.85 2.98 15.26
N ASN A 92 5.18 1.84 15.21
CA ASN A 92 4.32 1.35 16.30
C ASN A 92 5.12 1.07 17.59
N ARG A 93 6.26 0.39 17.50
CA ARG A 93 7.12 0.09 18.68
C ARG A 93 7.66 1.36 19.33
N ASN A 94 7.95 2.38 18.55
CA ASN A 94 8.43 3.67 19.05
C ASN A 94 7.30 4.61 19.49
N LYS A 95 6.02 4.17 19.42
CA LYS A 95 4.85 4.99 19.75
C LYS A 95 4.91 6.34 19.04
N ALA A 96 5.16 6.29 17.73
CA ALA A 96 5.28 7.49 16.91
C ALA A 96 3.99 8.33 16.97
N ASP A 97 4.15 9.64 16.91
CA ASP A 97 3.04 10.58 16.83
C ASP A 97 2.62 10.81 15.38
N VAL A 98 3.55 10.55 14.44
CA VAL A 98 3.29 10.67 13.00
C VAL A 98 4.25 9.80 12.20
N PHE A 99 3.75 9.24 11.08
CA PHE A 99 4.51 8.46 10.11
C PHE A 99 4.39 9.10 8.72
N ILE A 100 5.53 9.36 8.08
CA ILE A 100 5.58 9.95 6.72
C ILE A 100 6.44 9.06 5.83
N SER A 101 5.80 8.41 4.85
CA SER A 101 6.47 7.60 3.83
C SER A 101 6.74 8.43 2.58
N ILE A 102 7.90 8.24 1.97
CA ILE A 102 8.38 9.02 0.83
C ILE A 102 8.71 8.07 -0.32
N HIS A 103 8.02 8.27 -1.43
CA HIS A 103 8.06 7.47 -2.65
C HIS A 103 8.18 8.33 -3.90
N THR A 104 8.40 7.68 -5.03
CA THR A 104 8.47 8.32 -6.34
C THR A 104 7.69 7.50 -7.35
N ASN A 105 6.61 8.07 -7.84
CA ASN A 105 5.62 7.42 -8.70
C ASN A 105 6.17 6.98 -10.06
N SER A 106 5.53 6.00 -10.65
CA SER A 106 5.79 5.57 -12.03
C SER A 106 4.49 5.24 -12.75
N VAL A 107 4.43 5.52 -14.04
CA VAL A 107 3.27 5.16 -14.88
C VAL A 107 3.72 4.77 -16.27
N ALA A 108 3.08 3.75 -16.83
CA ALA A 108 3.21 3.39 -18.22
C ALA A 108 2.34 4.33 -19.06
N SER A 109 2.81 5.55 -19.34
CA SER A 109 2.10 6.54 -20.15
C SER A 109 2.92 6.99 -21.33
N LYS A 110 2.26 7.10 -22.49
CA LYS A 110 2.87 7.73 -23.69
C LYS A 110 2.94 9.25 -23.57
N LYS A 111 2.18 9.87 -22.68
CA LYS A 111 2.16 11.31 -22.44
C LYS A 111 2.98 11.63 -21.20
N PRO A 112 3.83 12.68 -21.22
CA PRO A 112 4.55 13.11 -20.02
C PRO A 112 3.57 13.45 -18.90
N ILE A 113 3.83 12.90 -17.72
CA ILE A 113 3.07 13.20 -16.48
C ILE A 113 4.06 13.76 -15.47
N SER A 114 3.65 14.82 -14.76
CA SER A 114 4.46 15.49 -13.76
C SER A 114 3.64 15.88 -12.54
N GLY A 115 4.30 16.06 -11.41
CA GLY A 115 3.71 16.64 -10.22
C GLY A 115 3.68 15.73 -9.00
N LEU A 116 3.34 16.34 -7.87
CA LEU A 116 3.27 15.72 -6.55
C LEU A 116 1.87 15.17 -6.26
N GLU A 117 1.81 13.99 -5.66
CA GLU A 117 0.60 13.42 -5.06
C GLU A 117 0.88 13.06 -3.60
N THR A 118 -0.11 13.22 -2.73
CA THR A 118 0.01 12.75 -1.35
C THR A 118 -1.17 11.83 -1.04
N TYR A 119 -0.88 10.70 -0.42
CA TYR A 119 -1.87 9.67 -0.15
C TYR A 119 -2.08 9.46 1.34
N THR A 120 -3.32 9.21 1.72
CA THR A 120 -3.70 8.67 3.03
C THR A 120 -4.33 7.30 2.85
N MET A 121 -4.36 6.54 3.94
CA MET A 121 -5.07 5.26 3.95
C MET A 121 -6.54 5.47 3.65
N GLY A 122 -7.11 4.64 2.80
CA GLY A 122 -8.53 4.64 2.47
C GLY A 122 -8.84 3.86 1.21
N MET A 123 -10.14 3.72 0.94
CA MET A 123 -10.57 3.10 -0.31
C MET A 123 -10.63 4.12 -1.43
N ARG A 124 -10.06 3.75 -2.55
CA ARG A 124 -10.19 4.49 -3.79
C ARG A 124 -11.60 4.38 -4.34
N ARG A 125 -12.10 5.39 -5.03
CA ARG A 125 -13.38 5.30 -5.73
C ARG A 125 -13.28 4.22 -6.81
N SER A 126 -14.36 3.46 -7.01
CA SER A 126 -14.43 2.26 -7.86
C SER A 126 -14.07 2.46 -9.34
N ASP A 127 -14.06 3.69 -9.82
CA ASP A 127 -13.76 4.08 -11.20
C ASP A 127 -12.27 4.38 -11.45
N GLU A 128 -11.46 4.49 -10.40
CA GLU A 128 -10.03 4.69 -10.51
C GLU A 128 -9.26 3.36 -10.37
N LYS A 129 -8.30 3.11 -11.24
CA LYS A 129 -7.47 1.91 -11.21
C LYS A 129 -6.54 1.93 -9.98
N LEU A 130 -6.51 0.85 -9.20
CA LEU A 130 -5.62 0.60 -8.04
C LEU A 130 -4.12 0.55 -8.42
N SER A 131 -3.62 1.49 -9.23
CA SER A 131 -2.30 1.32 -9.84
C SER A 131 -1.13 1.69 -8.93
N ALA A 132 -1.30 2.70 -8.05
CA ALA A 132 -0.23 3.14 -7.16
C ALA A 132 -0.06 2.17 -5.99
N ALA A 133 -1.11 1.95 -5.19
CA ALA A 133 -1.04 1.02 -4.06
C ALA A 133 -0.66 -0.41 -4.46
N MET A 134 -1.15 -0.92 -5.61
CA MET A 134 -0.77 -2.25 -6.10
C MET A 134 0.73 -2.34 -6.36
N ARG A 135 1.32 -1.34 -7.02
CA ARG A 135 2.78 -1.33 -7.27
C ARG A 135 3.59 -1.33 -5.98
N GLU A 136 3.22 -0.43 -5.06
CA GLU A 136 3.95 -0.30 -3.80
C GLU A 136 3.77 -1.54 -2.91
N ASN A 137 2.61 -2.16 -2.96
CA ASN A 137 2.33 -3.38 -2.20
C ASN A 137 2.99 -4.63 -2.81
N ASP A 138 3.32 -4.64 -4.12
CA ASP A 138 3.98 -5.78 -4.79
C ASP A 138 5.33 -6.14 -4.16
N VAL A 139 5.96 -5.22 -3.46
CA VAL A 139 7.25 -5.45 -2.77
C VAL A 139 7.17 -6.61 -1.75
N ILE A 140 6.00 -6.89 -1.19
CA ILE A 140 5.86 -8.04 -0.26
C ILE A 140 6.22 -9.38 -0.91
N LEU A 141 6.07 -9.51 -2.23
CA LEU A 141 6.38 -10.74 -2.96
C LEU A 141 7.88 -11.11 -2.97
N ILE A 142 8.75 -10.14 -2.69
CA ILE A 142 10.19 -10.37 -2.54
C ILE A 142 10.63 -10.45 -1.07
N GLU A 143 9.68 -10.37 -0.13
CA GLU A 143 9.94 -10.57 1.30
C GLU A 143 9.95 -12.05 1.67
N ASP A 144 10.86 -12.41 2.58
CA ASP A 144 10.90 -13.77 3.12
C ASP A 144 9.64 -14.03 3.96
N ASN A 145 8.98 -15.17 3.73
CA ASN A 145 7.78 -15.58 4.47
C ASN A 145 6.59 -14.57 4.45
N TYR A 146 6.44 -13.80 3.37
CA TYR A 146 5.41 -12.77 3.25
C TYR A 146 3.99 -13.28 3.58
N GLN A 147 3.66 -14.53 3.21
CA GLN A 147 2.35 -15.12 3.48
C GLN A 147 1.98 -15.17 4.97
N GLN A 148 3.00 -15.32 5.85
CA GLN A 148 2.80 -15.32 7.31
C GLN A 148 2.54 -13.93 7.85
N HIS A 149 3.17 -12.90 7.28
CA HIS A 149 3.06 -11.51 7.72
C HIS A 149 1.76 -10.84 7.27
N TYR A 150 1.25 -11.19 6.08
CA TYR A 150 0.13 -10.47 5.45
C TYR A 150 -1.16 -11.28 5.38
N SER A 151 -1.29 -12.37 6.15
CA SER A 151 -2.55 -13.14 6.32
C SER A 151 -3.22 -13.53 4.99
N GLY A 152 -2.42 -13.94 3.99
CA GLY A 152 -2.92 -14.37 2.68
C GLY A 152 -3.32 -13.22 1.74
N PHE A 153 -2.96 -11.97 2.05
CA PHE A 153 -3.11 -10.86 1.13
C PHE A 153 -2.23 -11.08 -0.11
N ASP A 154 -2.83 -11.01 -1.30
CA ASP A 154 -2.12 -10.99 -2.59
C ASP A 154 -2.24 -9.58 -3.18
N PRO A 155 -1.13 -8.83 -3.36
CA PRO A 155 -1.16 -7.46 -3.83
C PRO A 155 -1.62 -7.33 -5.29
N ARG A 156 -1.63 -8.43 -6.06
CA ARG A 156 -2.04 -8.46 -7.47
C ARG A 156 -3.53 -8.72 -7.64
N LEU A 157 -4.22 -9.15 -6.57
CA LEU A 157 -5.65 -9.47 -6.62
C LEU A 157 -6.48 -8.30 -6.06
N PRO A 158 -7.31 -7.63 -6.90
CA PRO A 158 -8.18 -6.54 -6.43
C PRO A 158 -9.06 -6.94 -5.26
N GLU A 159 -9.48 -8.21 -5.19
CA GLU A 159 -10.29 -8.75 -4.09
C GLU A 159 -9.58 -8.70 -2.74
N SER A 160 -8.25 -8.81 -2.73
CA SER A 160 -7.46 -8.71 -1.50
C SER A 160 -7.57 -7.31 -0.87
N TYR A 161 -7.82 -6.29 -1.68
CA TYR A 161 -7.95 -4.91 -1.20
C TYR A 161 -9.29 -4.61 -0.50
N ILE A 162 -10.28 -5.48 -0.65
CA ILE A 162 -11.57 -5.37 0.06
C ILE A 162 -11.36 -5.40 1.58
N MET A 163 -10.34 -6.08 2.07
CA MET A 163 -10.00 -6.09 3.49
C MET A 163 -9.66 -4.68 4.06
N PHE A 164 -9.26 -3.73 3.21
CA PHE A 164 -8.97 -2.35 3.62
C PHE A 164 -10.24 -1.53 3.88
N GLU A 165 -11.40 -1.94 3.35
CA GLU A 165 -12.68 -1.23 3.57
C GLU A 165 -13.12 -1.21 5.03
N VAL A 166 -12.65 -2.17 5.82
CA VAL A 166 -13.10 -2.39 7.20
C VAL A 166 -12.34 -1.54 8.21
N LEU A 167 -11.21 -0.98 7.81
CA LEU A 167 -10.39 -0.17 8.70
C LEU A 167 -11.03 1.21 8.86
N ASN A 168 -11.76 1.38 9.95
CA ASN A 168 -12.13 2.71 10.40
C ASN A 168 -10.88 3.36 11.00
N ASP A 169 -10.12 4.05 10.17
CA ASP A 169 -8.91 4.74 10.62
C ASP A 169 -9.33 5.90 11.52
N LYS A 170 -9.16 5.72 12.83
CA LYS A 170 -9.40 6.76 13.81
C LYS A 170 -8.51 8.00 13.60
N ASN A 171 -7.41 7.84 12.88
CA ASN A 171 -6.43 8.88 12.58
C ASN A 171 -6.67 9.51 11.19
N MET A 172 -7.75 9.15 10.50
CA MET A 172 -8.01 9.58 9.13
C MET A 172 -8.03 11.11 8.98
N LEU A 173 -8.69 11.82 9.89
CA LEU A 173 -8.80 13.28 9.81
C LEU A 173 -7.42 13.94 9.93
N GLU A 174 -6.62 13.52 10.89
CA GLU A 174 -5.26 14.01 11.10
C GLU A 174 -4.35 13.65 9.94
N SER A 175 -4.48 12.44 9.39
CA SER A 175 -3.73 11.99 8.22
C SER A 175 -4.05 12.86 6.99
N VAL A 176 -5.32 13.16 6.76
CA VAL A 176 -5.77 14.03 5.64
C VAL A 176 -5.26 15.46 5.81
N GLU A 177 -5.32 16.01 7.04
CA GLU A 177 -4.81 17.37 7.31
C GLU A 177 -3.29 17.46 7.15
N LEU A 178 -2.54 16.43 7.58
CA LEU A 178 -1.11 16.31 7.33
C LEU A 178 -0.83 16.27 5.81
N ALA A 179 -1.51 15.39 5.09
CA ALA A 179 -1.34 15.22 3.65
C ALA A 179 -1.65 16.51 2.87
N LYS A 180 -2.72 17.23 3.23
CA LYS A 180 -3.04 18.54 2.63
C LYS A 180 -1.94 19.59 2.89
N GLY A 181 -1.39 19.60 4.11
CA GLY A 181 -0.27 20.47 4.47
C GLY A 181 0.96 20.17 3.62
N ILE A 182 1.32 18.89 3.48
CA ILE A 182 2.46 18.44 2.66
C ILE A 182 2.23 18.80 1.19
N GLN A 183 1.07 18.44 0.64
CA GLN A 183 0.71 18.74 -0.75
C GLN A 183 0.86 20.23 -1.06
N LYS A 184 0.32 21.08 -0.20
CA LYS A 184 0.40 22.54 -0.35
C LYS A 184 1.83 23.07 -0.28
N ASN A 185 2.57 22.71 0.78
CA ASN A 185 3.87 23.30 1.06
C ASN A 185 4.95 22.79 0.10
N VAL A 186 4.96 21.50 -0.25
CA VAL A 186 5.92 20.97 -1.23
C VAL A 186 5.66 21.54 -2.62
N CYS A 187 4.40 21.62 -3.06
CA CYS A 187 4.07 22.22 -4.35
C CYS A 187 4.52 23.69 -4.44
N ARG A 188 4.36 24.45 -3.36
CA ARG A 188 4.76 25.85 -3.29
C ARG A 188 6.28 26.03 -3.22
N ILE A 189 6.97 25.28 -2.34
CA ILE A 189 8.39 25.50 -2.04
C ILE A 189 9.30 24.89 -3.12
N ALA A 190 8.93 23.70 -3.61
CA ALA A 190 9.67 22.98 -4.62
C ALA A 190 9.09 23.14 -6.04
N ASN A 191 8.18 24.10 -6.23
CA ASN A 191 7.55 24.41 -7.52
C ASN A 191 7.02 23.15 -8.25
N ARG A 192 6.25 22.31 -7.52
CA ARG A 192 5.68 21.07 -8.08
C ARG A 192 4.25 21.30 -8.59
N PRO A 193 3.88 20.76 -9.77
CA PRO A 193 2.48 20.68 -10.15
C PRO A 193 1.67 19.90 -9.09
N ASN A 194 0.53 20.46 -8.68
CA ASN A 194 -0.31 19.88 -7.64
C ASN A 194 -1.27 18.86 -8.25
N LYS A 195 -1.12 17.58 -7.90
CA LYS A 195 -1.99 16.47 -8.31
C LYS A 195 -3.01 16.09 -7.25
N GLY A 196 -2.99 16.76 -6.11
CA GLY A 196 -3.97 16.63 -5.03
C GLY A 196 -3.63 15.56 -3.99
N VAL A 197 -4.47 15.55 -2.96
CA VAL A 197 -4.46 14.53 -1.91
C VAL A 197 -5.47 13.46 -2.31
N LYS A 198 -5.06 12.21 -2.20
CA LYS A 198 -5.84 11.03 -2.60
C LYS A 198 -5.91 10.02 -1.45
N GLN A 199 -6.76 9.03 -1.61
CA GLN A 199 -6.82 7.86 -0.73
C GLN A 199 -6.53 6.61 -1.56
N ASP A 200 -5.72 5.69 -1.01
CA ASP A 200 -5.49 4.40 -1.61
C ASP A 200 -5.08 3.37 -0.54
N ALA A 201 -5.07 2.10 -0.90
CA ALA A 201 -4.90 0.97 0.00
C ALA A 201 -3.43 0.55 0.14
N PHE A 202 -2.58 1.46 0.62
CA PHE A 202 -1.17 1.17 0.89
C PHE A 202 -1.00 0.33 2.16
N LEU A 203 -0.36 -0.84 2.04
CA LEU A 203 -0.09 -1.73 3.18
C LEU A 203 0.75 -1.04 4.26
N VAL A 204 1.76 -0.26 3.88
CA VAL A 204 2.61 0.45 4.83
C VAL A 204 1.83 1.41 5.72
N LEU A 205 0.77 2.04 5.18
CA LEU A 205 -0.11 2.92 5.97
C LEU A 205 -1.14 2.16 6.78
N ARG A 206 -1.62 1.02 6.27
CA ARG A 206 -2.60 0.18 6.94
C ARG A 206 -2.12 -0.31 8.31
N GLU A 207 -0.87 -0.69 8.40
CA GLU A 207 -0.30 -1.29 9.61
C GLU A 207 0.15 -0.25 10.65
N THR A 208 0.04 1.06 10.34
CA THR A 208 0.38 2.14 11.28
C THR A 208 -0.74 2.42 12.28
N SER A 209 -0.40 2.77 13.52
CA SER A 209 -1.37 3.09 14.59
C SER A 209 -1.47 4.60 14.91
N MET A 210 -0.83 5.45 14.13
CA MET A 210 -0.79 6.91 14.25
C MET A 210 -1.20 7.57 12.92
N PRO A 211 -1.43 8.90 12.89
CA PRO A 211 -1.59 9.64 11.65
C PRO A 211 -0.44 9.38 10.67
N ALA A 212 -0.79 9.04 9.43
CA ALA A 212 0.16 8.58 8.44
C ALA A 212 -0.19 9.03 7.03
N CYS A 213 0.84 9.30 6.21
CA CYS A 213 0.67 9.57 4.79
C CYS A 213 1.85 9.05 3.97
N LEU A 214 1.61 8.88 2.67
CA LEU A 214 2.62 8.52 1.67
C LEU A 214 2.68 9.63 0.62
N ILE A 215 3.88 10.05 0.30
CA ILE A 215 4.15 11.12 -0.66
C ILE A 215 4.74 10.50 -1.93
N GLU A 216 4.13 10.79 -3.06
CA GLU A 216 4.66 10.51 -4.38
C GLU A 216 5.27 11.79 -4.95
N LEU A 217 6.60 11.90 -4.90
CA LEU A 217 7.35 13.12 -5.20
C LEU A 217 7.22 13.60 -6.66
N GLY A 218 6.95 12.67 -7.57
CA GLY A 218 6.85 12.90 -9.00
C GLY A 218 6.88 11.59 -9.77
N TYR A 219 7.05 11.62 -11.08
CA TYR A 219 6.96 10.46 -11.96
C TYR A 219 8.30 10.12 -12.62
N ILE A 220 9.04 9.18 -12.04
CA ILE A 220 10.40 8.82 -12.50
C ILE A 220 10.45 8.35 -13.96
N THR A 221 9.33 7.82 -14.49
CA THR A 221 9.21 7.37 -15.88
C THR A 221 9.10 8.51 -16.90
N THR A 222 8.91 9.76 -16.45
CA THR A 222 8.94 10.95 -17.31
C THR A 222 10.35 11.57 -17.28
N PRO A 223 11.09 11.68 -18.42
CA PRO A 223 12.49 12.09 -18.41
C PRO A 223 12.76 13.45 -17.76
N SER A 224 11.89 14.45 -17.97
CA SER A 224 12.02 15.76 -17.32
C SER A 224 11.77 15.70 -15.81
N GLU A 225 10.89 14.82 -15.35
CA GLU A 225 10.65 14.57 -13.94
C GLU A 225 11.83 13.85 -13.31
N GLU A 226 12.38 12.83 -13.98
CA GLU A 226 13.56 12.13 -13.49
C GLU A 226 14.73 13.09 -13.30
N ALA A 227 14.96 13.99 -14.25
CA ALA A 227 15.99 15.02 -14.13
C ALA A 227 15.71 15.97 -12.95
N TYR A 228 14.46 16.41 -12.79
CA TYR A 228 14.05 17.24 -11.66
C TYR A 228 14.28 16.52 -10.31
N LEU A 229 13.84 15.27 -10.20
CA LEU A 229 13.89 14.47 -8.97
C LEU A 229 15.35 14.12 -8.56
N ASN A 230 16.28 14.09 -9.51
CA ASN A 230 17.69 13.83 -9.23
C ASN A 230 18.51 15.10 -8.94
N SER A 231 17.94 16.28 -9.09
CA SER A 231 18.61 17.54 -8.72
C SER A 231 18.68 17.70 -7.21
N SER A 232 19.89 17.89 -6.67
CA SER A 232 20.12 18.07 -5.22
C SER A 232 19.36 19.27 -4.67
N SER A 233 19.33 20.40 -5.40
CA SER A 233 18.58 21.59 -4.99
C SER A 233 17.08 21.35 -4.91
N ASN A 234 16.51 20.55 -5.84
CA ASN A 234 15.09 20.19 -5.81
C ASN A 234 14.79 19.20 -4.69
N GLN A 235 15.69 18.26 -4.41
CA GLN A 235 15.57 17.32 -3.28
C GLN A 235 15.55 18.08 -1.93
N GLU A 236 16.43 19.07 -1.76
CA GLU A 236 16.44 19.96 -0.58
C GLU A 236 15.14 20.79 -0.51
N ALA A 237 14.68 21.36 -1.62
CA ALA A 237 13.44 22.12 -1.67
C ALA A 237 12.23 21.25 -1.30
N MET A 238 12.16 20.01 -1.78
CA MET A 238 11.12 19.04 -1.41
C MET A 238 11.20 18.70 0.08
N GLY A 239 12.39 18.38 0.61
CA GLY A 239 12.63 18.11 2.04
C GLY A 239 12.18 19.29 2.92
N ARG A 240 12.52 20.53 2.53
CA ARG A 240 12.07 21.76 3.20
C ARG A 240 10.55 21.93 3.14
N GLY A 241 9.93 21.60 2.02
CA GLY A 241 8.47 21.65 1.87
C GLY A 241 7.75 20.68 2.80
N ILE A 242 8.27 19.45 2.95
CA ILE A 242 7.74 18.44 3.89
C ILE A 242 7.95 18.91 5.33
N TYR A 243 9.12 19.45 5.66
CA TYR A 243 9.43 20.03 6.97
C TYR A 243 8.44 21.14 7.34
N GLN A 244 8.17 22.09 6.46
CA GLN A 244 7.22 23.18 6.72
C GLN A 244 5.82 22.65 7.04
N ALA A 245 5.36 21.65 6.30
CA ALA A 245 4.08 21.01 6.57
C ALA A 245 4.05 20.26 7.92
N PHE A 246 5.16 19.57 8.24
CA PHE A 246 5.31 18.85 9.49
C PHE A 246 5.24 19.80 10.70
N VAL A 247 5.95 20.92 10.69
CA VAL A 247 5.91 21.87 11.83
C VAL A 247 4.55 22.51 12.00
N GLU A 248 3.84 22.80 10.89
CA GLU A 248 2.45 23.29 10.93
C GLU A 248 1.50 22.24 11.53
N TYR A 249 1.67 20.96 11.14
CA TYR A 249 0.92 19.85 11.69
C TYR A 249 1.21 19.64 13.18
N LYS A 250 2.51 19.55 13.58
CA LYS A 250 2.93 19.39 14.97
C LYS A 250 2.40 20.51 15.86
N ALA A 251 2.47 21.75 15.40
CA ALA A 251 1.97 22.92 16.13
C ALA A 251 0.47 22.77 16.46
N ARG A 252 -0.34 22.32 15.51
CA ARG A 252 -1.76 22.04 15.74
C ARG A 252 -1.97 20.87 16.70
N ALA A 253 -1.28 19.75 16.46
CA ALA A 253 -1.41 18.53 17.27
C ALA A 253 -0.98 18.73 18.73
N THR A 254 -0.03 19.64 18.98
CA THR A 254 0.50 19.92 20.31
C THR A 254 -0.01 21.23 20.93
N HIS A 255 -0.84 22.00 20.22
CA HIS A 255 -1.30 23.33 20.61
C HIS A 255 -0.14 24.30 20.90
N GLN A 256 0.94 24.19 20.12
CA GLN A 256 2.13 25.05 20.24
C GLN A 256 2.25 25.98 19.03
N PRO A 257 2.90 27.14 19.15
CA PRO A 257 3.13 28.01 18.01
C PRO A 257 4.07 27.36 16.98
N VAL A 258 3.87 27.70 15.69
CA VAL A 258 4.80 27.33 14.62
C VAL A 258 6.12 28.08 14.82
N PRO A 259 7.30 27.44 14.72
CA PRO A 259 8.58 28.14 14.77
C PRO A 259 8.67 29.22 13.69
N VAL A 260 9.03 30.44 14.08
CA VAL A 260 9.07 31.59 13.17
C VAL A 260 10.35 31.61 12.32
N LYS A 261 11.47 31.11 12.89
CA LYS A 261 12.77 31.07 12.22
C LYS A 261 13.09 29.66 11.79
N VAL A 262 13.36 29.46 10.51
CA VAL A 262 13.86 28.21 9.94
C VAL A 262 15.34 28.38 9.62
N GLU A 263 16.21 27.61 10.27
CA GLU A 263 17.61 27.55 9.93
C GLU A 263 17.84 26.48 8.85
N GLU A 264 18.53 26.84 7.78
CA GLU A 264 18.90 25.87 6.76
C GLU A 264 19.97 24.92 7.29
N PRO A 265 19.77 23.59 7.20
CA PRO A 265 20.77 22.62 7.58
C PRO A 265 21.95 22.64 6.62
N GLU A 266 23.13 22.32 7.11
CA GLU A 266 24.28 22.10 6.23
C GLU A 266 23.99 20.90 5.34
N VAL A 267 24.08 21.12 4.03
CA VAL A 267 24.03 20.04 3.06
C VAL A 267 25.40 19.37 3.04
N PRO A 268 25.52 18.06 3.33
CA PRO A 268 26.81 17.39 3.24
C PRO A 268 27.39 17.59 1.85
N GLU A 269 28.59 18.17 1.75
CA GLU A 269 29.35 18.20 0.51
C GLU A 269 29.51 16.76 0.02
N GLN A 270 28.73 16.38 -0.98
CA GLN A 270 29.05 15.20 -1.76
C GLN A 270 30.34 15.56 -2.51
N LYS A 271 31.47 14.97 -2.06
CA LYS A 271 32.65 14.89 -2.93
C LYS A 271 32.19 14.19 -4.19
N VAL A 272 31.85 14.99 -5.18
CA VAL A 272 31.67 14.52 -6.55
C VAL A 272 33.02 13.94 -6.92
N LYS A 273 33.18 12.63 -6.82
CA LYS A 273 34.18 11.97 -7.63
C LYS A 273 33.70 12.22 -9.06
N ASP A 274 34.35 13.16 -9.71
CA ASP A 274 34.31 13.26 -11.17
C ASP A 274 34.83 11.93 -11.73
N GLU A 275 33.96 10.97 -11.81
CA GLU A 275 34.13 9.85 -12.71
C GLU A 275 33.73 10.38 -14.09
N THR A 276 34.69 11.11 -14.69
CA THR A 276 34.73 11.34 -16.13
C THR A 276 34.53 9.96 -16.78
N PRO A 277 33.52 9.79 -17.63
CA PRO A 277 33.34 8.52 -18.33
C PRO A 277 34.61 8.30 -19.13
N ALA A 278 35.37 7.26 -18.78
CA ALA A 278 36.51 6.81 -19.55
C ALA A 278 36.02 6.61 -20.98
N LYS A 279 36.50 7.47 -21.88
CA LYS A 279 36.43 7.25 -23.32
C LYS A 279 37.11 5.91 -23.57
N GLN A 280 36.36 4.87 -23.83
CA GLN A 280 36.89 3.70 -24.51
C GLN A 280 37.32 4.17 -25.90
N GLU A 281 38.62 4.36 -26.08
CA GLU A 281 39.25 4.43 -27.40
C GLU A 281 38.95 3.10 -28.11
N VAL A 282 38.11 3.18 -29.11
CA VAL A 282 37.95 2.11 -30.10
C VAL A 282 39.24 2.12 -30.93
N GLN A 283 40.16 1.23 -30.63
CA GLN A 283 41.27 0.94 -31.55
C GLN A 283 40.68 0.33 -32.83
N GLU A 284 40.71 1.14 -33.89
CA GLU A 284 40.58 0.64 -35.26
C GLU A 284 41.70 -0.35 -35.55
N ALA A 285 41.43 -1.64 -35.46
CA ALA A 285 42.29 -2.65 -36.04
C ALA A 285 41.95 -2.77 -37.53
N SER A 286 42.85 -2.31 -38.36
CA SER A 286 42.87 -2.52 -39.79
C SER A 286 42.95 -4.03 -40.10
N VAL A 287 41.92 -4.57 -40.70
CA VAL A 287 41.91 -5.96 -41.23
C VAL A 287 42.10 -5.93 -42.71
N VAL A 288 43.21 -6.49 -43.15
CA VAL A 288 43.50 -6.88 -44.51
C VAL A 288 42.70 -8.17 -44.84
N PRO A 289 42.10 -8.31 -46.02
CA PRO A 289 41.29 -9.51 -46.34
C PRO A 289 42.20 -10.64 -46.85
N GLU A 290 42.15 -11.79 -46.22
CA GLU A 290 42.69 -13.01 -46.76
C GLU A 290 41.55 -14.00 -47.07
N THR A 291 41.42 -14.32 -48.33
CA THR A 291 40.51 -15.28 -48.93
C THR A 291 40.96 -16.69 -48.65
N SER A 292 40.09 -17.55 -48.09
CA SER A 292 40.12 -18.98 -48.34
C SER A 292 38.77 -19.61 -48.24
N GLU A 293 38.36 -20.24 -49.34
CA GLU A 293 37.20 -21.09 -49.52
C GLU A 293 37.28 -22.33 -48.62
N ALA A 294 36.18 -22.67 -47.92
CA ALA A 294 35.91 -24.04 -47.51
C ALA A 294 34.41 -24.26 -47.29
N THR A 295 33.83 -24.86 -48.26
CA THR A 295 32.79 -25.91 -48.30
C THR A 295 31.69 -25.93 -47.22
N VAL A 296 30.52 -25.57 -47.66
CA VAL A 296 29.21 -25.82 -47.09
C VAL A 296 28.94 -27.32 -47.00
N LYS A 297 28.59 -27.82 -45.79
CA LYS A 297 27.76 -29.02 -45.63
C LYS A 297 26.47 -28.65 -44.96
N GLN A 298 25.41 -28.73 -45.75
CA GLN A 298 24.02 -28.72 -45.31
C GLN A 298 23.72 -30.00 -44.56
N GLU A 299 23.19 -29.89 -43.33
CA GLU A 299 22.44 -30.97 -42.70
C GLU A 299 20.95 -30.60 -42.72
N ALA A 300 20.16 -31.61 -43.11
CA ALA A 300 18.75 -31.53 -43.43
C ALA A 300 17.85 -31.46 -42.16
N PRO A 301 16.59 -31.01 -42.31
CA PRO A 301 15.69 -30.73 -41.19
C PRO A 301 15.09 -32.02 -40.61
N VAL A 302 15.02 -32.08 -39.28
CA VAL A 302 14.35 -33.14 -38.52
C VAL A 302 12.84 -33.00 -38.66
N LYS A 303 12.20 -34.11 -39.00
CA LYS A 303 10.76 -34.30 -39.22
C LYS A 303 9.96 -34.03 -37.96
N GLN A 304 8.88 -33.27 -38.11
CA GLN A 304 7.74 -33.20 -37.20
C GLN A 304 7.03 -34.58 -37.11
N GLU A 305 6.87 -35.09 -35.92
CA GLU A 305 5.96 -36.21 -35.63
C GLU A 305 4.53 -35.66 -35.40
N SER A 306 3.61 -36.34 -36.07
CA SER A 306 2.16 -36.08 -36.04
C SER A 306 1.52 -36.59 -34.75
N PRO A 307 0.36 -36.06 -34.33
CA PRO A 307 -0.23 -36.30 -33.02
C PRO A 307 -0.92 -37.68 -32.94
N VAL A 308 -0.77 -38.29 -31.77
CA VAL A 308 -1.41 -39.53 -31.35
C VAL A 308 -2.93 -39.33 -31.23
N LYS A 309 -3.67 -40.27 -31.86
CA LYS A 309 -5.14 -40.39 -31.77
C LYS A 309 -5.57 -40.69 -30.34
N GLN A 310 -6.48 -39.87 -29.83
CA GLN A 310 -7.28 -40.18 -28.63
C GLN A 310 -8.36 -41.22 -28.99
N GLU A 311 -8.37 -42.34 -28.28
CA GLU A 311 -9.44 -43.31 -28.27
C GLU A 311 -10.59 -42.84 -27.41
N GLN A 312 -11.81 -42.87 -27.97
CA GLN A 312 -13.07 -42.60 -27.27
C GLN A 312 -13.50 -43.84 -26.48
N PRO A 313 -14.01 -43.71 -25.23
CA PRO A 313 -14.67 -44.80 -24.56
C PRO A 313 -16.12 -44.96 -25.02
N VAL A 314 -16.43 -46.24 -25.29
CA VAL A 314 -17.74 -46.76 -25.73
C VAL A 314 -18.85 -46.45 -24.74
N GLN A 315 -19.93 -45.85 -25.20
CA GLN A 315 -21.21 -45.72 -24.50
C GLN A 315 -21.93 -47.08 -24.49
N LYS A 316 -22.35 -47.50 -23.31
CA LYS A 316 -23.39 -48.55 -23.20
C LYS A 316 -24.72 -47.87 -22.92
N ASP A 317 -25.62 -48.03 -23.87
CA ASP A 317 -27.03 -47.61 -23.80
C ASP A 317 -27.78 -48.41 -22.73
N VAL A 318 -28.51 -47.67 -21.86
CA VAL A 318 -29.63 -48.19 -21.04
C VAL A 318 -30.79 -47.25 -21.26
N PRO A 319 -31.99 -47.71 -21.66
CA PRO A 319 -33.08 -46.86 -22.04
C PRO A 319 -33.81 -46.29 -20.80
N VAL A 320 -33.93 -44.97 -20.76
CA VAL A 320 -34.79 -44.26 -19.82
C VAL A 320 -36.01 -43.71 -20.56
N LYS A 321 -37.17 -44.12 -20.09
CA LYS A 321 -38.52 -43.77 -20.48
C LYS A 321 -38.69 -42.23 -20.52
N GLN A 322 -39.16 -41.73 -21.65
CA GLN A 322 -39.63 -40.36 -21.80
C GLN A 322 -41.02 -40.19 -21.14
N GLU A 323 -41.12 -39.32 -20.17
CA GLU A 323 -42.35 -38.61 -19.81
C GLU A 323 -42.21 -37.16 -20.21
N GLN A 324 -43.09 -36.72 -21.09
CA GLN A 324 -43.22 -35.31 -21.52
C GLN A 324 -43.91 -34.53 -20.40
N PRO A 325 -43.39 -33.37 -20.00
CA PRO A 325 -44.20 -32.40 -19.28
C PRO A 325 -44.82 -31.37 -20.20
N ALA A 326 -46.03 -31.03 -19.88
CA ALA A 326 -46.91 -30.10 -20.52
C ALA A 326 -46.28 -28.68 -20.67
N LYS A 327 -46.59 -28.03 -21.77
CA LYS A 327 -46.36 -26.61 -22.00
C LYS A 327 -47.09 -25.79 -20.93
N VAL A 328 -46.34 -24.99 -20.17
CA VAL A 328 -46.86 -23.82 -19.48
C VAL A 328 -46.00 -22.65 -19.89
N ASP A 329 -46.58 -21.80 -20.77
CA ASP A 329 -46.04 -20.47 -21.07
C ASP A 329 -46.13 -19.63 -19.79
N THR A 330 -45.01 -19.44 -19.13
CA THR A 330 -44.88 -18.44 -18.06
C THR A 330 -43.81 -17.46 -18.48
N VAL A 331 -44.24 -16.30 -18.92
CA VAL A 331 -43.42 -15.10 -19.00
C VAL A 331 -42.81 -14.87 -17.62
N LYS A 332 -41.55 -15.23 -17.43
CA LYS A 332 -40.79 -14.88 -16.23
C LYS A 332 -40.59 -13.38 -16.23
N THR A 333 -41.45 -12.69 -15.49
CA THR A 333 -41.16 -11.34 -15.00
C THR A 333 -39.83 -11.44 -14.24
N ILE A 334 -38.77 -10.83 -14.75
CA ILE A 334 -37.50 -10.69 -14.04
C ILE A 334 -37.79 -9.73 -12.88
N THR A 335 -38.19 -10.27 -11.74
CA THR A 335 -38.18 -9.52 -10.49
C THR A 335 -36.74 -9.22 -10.16
N ASP A 336 -36.38 -7.96 -10.22
CA ASP A 336 -35.04 -7.45 -9.91
C ASP A 336 -34.79 -7.60 -8.38
N ALA A 337 -34.49 -8.84 -7.95
CA ALA A 337 -34.28 -9.18 -6.56
C ALA A 337 -33.06 -8.41 -6.04
N ALA A 338 -33.18 -7.84 -4.85
CA ALA A 338 -32.08 -7.18 -4.18
C ALA A 338 -30.92 -8.15 -3.96
N PRO A 339 -29.66 -7.68 -4.04
CA PRO A 339 -28.51 -8.52 -3.76
C PRO A 339 -28.48 -8.90 -2.28
N ILE A 340 -28.09 -10.16 -1.98
CA ILE A 340 -27.91 -10.70 -0.63
C ILE A 340 -26.40 -10.78 -0.34
N PHE A 341 -25.97 -10.18 0.76
CA PHE A 341 -24.59 -10.24 1.23
C PHE A 341 -24.43 -11.34 2.27
N LYS A 342 -23.32 -12.09 2.19
CA LYS A 342 -22.91 -13.13 3.14
C LYS A 342 -21.43 -12.97 3.49
N VAL A 343 -20.99 -13.51 4.63
CA VAL A 343 -19.58 -13.55 5.02
C VAL A 343 -19.00 -14.92 4.68
N GLN A 344 -18.12 -15.01 3.70
CA GLN A 344 -17.35 -16.21 3.42
C GLN A 344 -16.14 -16.27 4.35
N PHE A 345 -15.92 -17.40 5.03
CA PHE A 345 -14.87 -17.54 6.04
C PHE A 345 -13.97 -18.75 5.83
N MET A 346 -14.34 -19.69 4.96
CA MET A 346 -13.56 -20.90 4.72
C MET A 346 -13.82 -21.48 3.32
N ALA A 347 -12.83 -22.22 2.81
CA ALA A 347 -12.96 -23.09 1.64
C ALA A 347 -12.34 -24.45 1.91
N SER A 348 -12.84 -25.51 1.26
CA SER A 348 -12.38 -26.90 1.43
C SER A 348 -12.62 -27.72 0.17
N ASN A 349 -11.74 -28.67 -0.09
CA ASN A 349 -11.91 -29.66 -1.17
C ASN A 349 -13.04 -30.68 -0.87
N THR A 350 -13.41 -30.84 0.41
CA THR A 350 -14.46 -31.77 0.83
C THR A 350 -15.60 -31.03 1.49
N LYS A 351 -16.84 -31.48 1.22
CA LYS A 351 -18.05 -30.93 1.86
C LYS A 351 -18.08 -31.27 3.35
N MET A 352 -18.23 -30.28 4.20
CA MET A 352 -18.39 -30.41 5.63
C MET A 352 -19.85 -30.44 6.00
N LYS A 353 -20.18 -31.16 7.08
CA LYS A 353 -21.53 -31.20 7.63
C LYS A 353 -21.82 -29.94 8.46
N ALA A 354 -23.09 -29.60 8.60
CA ALA A 354 -23.51 -28.56 9.54
C ALA A 354 -23.01 -28.87 10.95
N GLY A 355 -22.52 -27.87 11.68
CA GLY A 355 -21.94 -28.01 13.01
C GLY A 355 -20.53 -28.61 13.06
N ASP A 356 -19.82 -28.72 11.94
CA ASP A 356 -18.43 -29.20 11.94
C ASP A 356 -17.56 -28.36 12.90
N ALA A 357 -16.74 -29.03 13.72
CA ALA A 357 -15.88 -28.35 14.70
C ALA A 357 -14.94 -27.28 14.11
N ARG A 358 -14.58 -27.43 12.84
CA ARG A 358 -13.76 -26.45 12.10
C ARG A 358 -14.46 -25.10 11.93
N PHE A 359 -15.79 -25.03 12.07
CA PHE A 359 -16.53 -23.76 12.03
C PHE A 359 -16.44 -23.00 13.36
N LYS A 360 -15.77 -23.58 14.38
CA LYS A 360 -15.46 -22.92 15.66
C LYS A 360 -16.67 -22.26 16.31
N GLY A 361 -17.83 -22.94 16.27
CA GLY A 361 -19.06 -22.47 16.90
C GLY A 361 -19.85 -21.43 16.09
N LEU A 362 -19.49 -21.14 14.83
CA LEU A 362 -20.35 -20.34 13.98
C LEU A 362 -21.63 -21.09 13.63
N GLU A 363 -22.77 -20.47 13.91
CA GLU A 363 -24.10 -20.98 13.58
C GLU A 363 -24.59 -20.41 12.24
N GLY A 364 -25.58 -21.09 11.63
CA GLY A 364 -26.16 -20.63 10.35
C GLY A 364 -25.17 -20.68 9.16
N VAL A 365 -24.23 -21.64 9.21
CA VAL A 365 -23.25 -21.83 8.15
C VAL A 365 -23.92 -22.46 6.93
N GLU A 366 -23.80 -21.80 5.80
CA GLU A 366 -24.19 -22.27 4.47
C GLU A 366 -22.98 -22.58 3.62
N SER A 367 -23.17 -23.36 2.55
CA SER A 367 -22.08 -23.67 1.62
C SER A 367 -22.52 -23.57 0.17
N TYR A 368 -21.60 -23.17 -0.71
CA TYR A 368 -21.74 -23.22 -2.15
C TYR A 368 -20.47 -23.76 -2.79
N GLN A 369 -20.55 -24.17 -4.05
CA GLN A 369 -19.42 -24.72 -4.78
C GLN A 369 -18.95 -23.73 -5.86
N GLU A 370 -17.65 -23.44 -5.90
CA GLU A 370 -17.04 -22.59 -6.92
C GLU A 370 -15.58 -23.00 -7.12
N GLY A 371 -15.16 -23.14 -8.38
CA GLY A 371 -13.79 -23.52 -8.72
C GLY A 371 -13.36 -24.88 -8.15
N GLY A 372 -14.27 -25.84 -8.06
CA GLY A 372 -13.99 -27.17 -7.50
C GLY A 372 -13.93 -27.23 -5.96
N LEU A 373 -14.09 -26.10 -5.27
CA LEU A 373 -14.04 -26.01 -3.82
C LEU A 373 -15.43 -25.79 -3.22
N TRP A 374 -15.66 -26.34 -2.04
CA TRP A 374 -16.77 -25.98 -1.16
C TRP A 374 -16.40 -24.74 -0.37
N LYS A 375 -17.17 -23.68 -0.52
CA LYS A 375 -16.98 -22.40 0.17
C LYS A 375 -18.09 -22.25 1.22
N TYR A 376 -17.71 -21.78 2.42
CA TYR A 376 -18.59 -21.71 3.59
C TYR A 376 -18.84 -20.25 3.95
N THR A 377 -20.12 -19.91 4.11
CA THR A 377 -20.60 -18.57 4.41
C THR A 377 -21.48 -18.57 5.64
N VAL A 378 -21.55 -17.41 6.30
CA VAL A 378 -22.47 -17.16 7.42
C VAL A 378 -23.15 -15.80 7.23
N GLY A 379 -24.37 -15.72 7.73
CA GLY A 379 -25.22 -14.53 7.59
C GLY A 379 -25.76 -14.34 6.17
N ALA A 380 -26.94 -13.72 6.08
CA ALA A 380 -27.57 -13.36 4.82
C ALA A 380 -28.42 -12.10 5.05
N THR A 381 -28.10 -10.99 4.36
CA THR A 381 -28.84 -9.72 4.48
C THR A 381 -28.70 -8.89 3.21
N GLU A 382 -29.71 -8.08 2.90
CA GLU A 382 -29.64 -7.09 1.82
C GLU A 382 -28.85 -5.84 2.24
N SER A 383 -28.61 -5.68 3.54
CA SER A 383 -27.90 -4.52 4.09
C SER A 383 -26.40 -4.76 4.15
N TYR A 384 -25.65 -4.06 3.30
CA TYR A 384 -24.20 -4.08 3.36
C TYR A 384 -23.64 -3.60 4.72
N ALA A 385 -24.31 -2.66 5.37
CA ALA A 385 -23.91 -2.18 6.70
C ALA A 385 -24.05 -3.27 7.79
N GLU A 386 -25.08 -4.11 7.71
CA GLU A 386 -25.29 -5.21 8.66
C GLU A 386 -24.28 -6.34 8.43
N ILE A 387 -24.08 -6.75 7.18
CA ILE A 387 -23.11 -7.82 6.90
C ILE A 387 -21.68 -7.42 7.26
N ARG A 388 -21.33 -6.13 7.15
CA ARG A 388 -20.07 -5.60 7.66
C ARG A 388 -19.91 -5.80 9.17
N LYS A 389 -20.96 -5.53 9.96
CA LYS A 389 -20.93 -5.75 11.42
C LYS A 389 -20.71 -7.22 11.74
N LEU A 390 -21.41 -8.11 11.04
CA LEU A 390 -21.22 -9.55 11.21
C LEU A 390 -19.81 -9.99 10.85
N ARG A 391 -19.25 -9.49 9.73
CA ARG A 391 -17.88 -9.79 9.34
C ARG A 391 -16.88 -9.40 10.45
N LEU A 392 -17.03 -8.23 11.11
CA LEU A 392 -16.14 -7.82 12.21
C LEU A 392 -16.13 -8.81 13.39
N GLN A 393 -17.21 -9.54 13.59
CA GLN A 393 -17.27 -10.63 14.59
C GLN A 393 -16.59 -11.89 14.07
N VAL A 394 -16.86 -12.25 12.82
CA VAL A 394 -16.33 -13.48 12.20
C VAL A 394 -14.80 -13.41 12.02
N VAL A 395 -14.22 -12.26 11.68
CA VAL A 395 -12.76 -12.10 11.51
C VAL A 395 -11.97 -12.31 12.80
N LYS A 396 -12.59 -12.18 13.98
CA LYS A 396 -11.93 -12.49 15.26
C LYS A 396 -11.57 -13.97 15.38
N VAL A 397 -12.32 -14.84 14.70
CA VAL A 397 -12.17 -16.30 14.71
C VAL A 397 -11.58 -16.80 13.39
N PHE A 398 -11.91 -16.15 12.28
CA PHE A 398 -11.46 -16.44 10.93
C PHE A 398 -10.91 -15.16 10.28
N PRO A 399 -9.64 -14.81 10.49
CA PRO A 399 -9.05 -13.54 10.05
C PRO A 399 -9.20 -13.26 8.54
N GLN A 400 -9.30 -14.31 7.72
CA GLN A 400 -9.47 -14.24 6.26
C GLN A 400 -10.92 -14.11 5.79
N ALA A 401 -11.91 -13.93 6.70
CA ALA A 401 -13.31 -13.83 6.31
C ALA A 401 -13.59 -12.54 5.54
N PHE A 402 -14.32 -12.66 4.41
CA PHE A 402 -14.68 -11.55 3.54
C PHE A 402 -16.15 -11.63 3.09
N ILE A 403 -16.67 -10.50 2.60
CA ILE A 403 -18.07 -10.42 2.15
C ILE A 403 -18.17 -10.88 0.70
N VAL A 404 -19.17 -11.69 0.41
CA VAL A 404 -19.58 -12.10 -0.93
C VAL A 404 -21.03 -11.68 -1.17
N ALA A 405 -21.40 -11.44 -2.41
CA ALA A 405 -22.76 -11.10 -2.79
C ALA A 405 -23.36 -12.13 -3.73
N PHE A 406 -24.65 -12.35 -3.56
CA PHE A 406 -25.46 -13.23 -4.41
C PHE A 406 -26.67 -12.48 -4.94
N LYS A 407 -27.03 -12.72 -6.19
CA LYS A 407 -28.25 -12.20 -6.80
C LYS A 407 -28.97 -13.37 -7.50
N ASN A 408 -30.24 -13.58 -7.20
CA ASN A 408 -31.02 -14.72 -7.71
C ASN A 408 -30.36 -16.09 -7.42
N GLY A 409 -29.66 -16.23 -6.27
CA GLY A 409 -28.98 -17.46 -5.90
C GLY A 409 -27.59 -17.67 -6.51
N GLU A 410 -27.19 -16.85 -7.46
CA GLU A 410 -25.87 -16.89 -8.08
C GLU A 410 -24.92 -15.85 -7.49
N LYS A 411 -23.64 -16.20 -7.37
CA LYS A 411 -22.63 -15.26 -6.91
C LYS A 411 -22.47 -14.14 -7.94
N THR A 412 -22.44 -12.91 -7.46
CA THR A 412 -22.30 -11.70 -8.27
C THR A 412 -21.12 -10.86 -7.79
N ASP A 413 -20.74 -9.89 -8.60
CA ASP A 413 -19.72 -8.91 -8.20
C ASP A 413 -20.19 -8.11 -6.98
N THR A 414 -19.40 -8.18 -5.90
CA THR A 414 -19.77 -7.57 -4.61
C THR A 414 -19.86 -6.05 -4.72
N GLN A 415 -19.03 -5.40 -5.54
CA GLN A 415 -19.05 -3.95 -5.72
C GLN A 415 -20.31 -3.48 -6.46
N LYS A 416 -20.70 -4.20 -7.51
CA LYS A 416 -21.96 -3.93 -8.22
C LYS A 416 -23.15 -4.10 -7.26
N ALA A 417 -23.14 -5.15 -6.46
CA ALA A 417 -24.17 -5.41 -5.47
C ALA A 417 -24.27 -4.29 -4.42
N ILE A 418 -23.12 -3.75 -3.94
CA ILE A 418 -23.10 -2.62 -3.00
C ILE A 418 -23.70 -1.37 -3.64
N GLN A 419 -23.30 -1.03 -4.88
CA GLN A 419 -23.84 0.12 -5.59
C GLN A 419 -25.34 0.00 -5.81
N GLU A 420 -25.83 -1.20 -6.14
CA GLU A 420 -27.27 -1.46 -6.30
C GLU A 420 -28.04 -1.31 -4.98
N SER A 421 -27.50 -1.83 -3.89
CA SER A 421 -28.12 -1.72 -2.56
C SER A 421 -28.19 -0.28 -2.04
N GLN A 422 -27.28 0.60 -2.48
CA GLN A 422 -27.26 2.02 -2.13
C GLN A 422 -28.21 2.87 -2.99
N ARG A 423 -28.51 2.46 -4.22
CA ARG A 423 -29.44 3.17 -5.12
C ARG A 423 -30.91 2.98 -4.75
N LYS A 424 -31.23 1.94 -3.99
CA LYS A 424 -32.61 1.63 -3.56
C LYS A 424 -32.99 2.28 -2.24
N LYS A 425 -32.09 3.04 -1.62
CA LYS A 425 -32.35 3.88 -0.43
C LYS A 425 -32.46 5.35 -0.84
#